data_6dac97b3d3a332ff4fe0a69d58e62fe8
#
_entry.id   6dac97b3d3a332ff4fe0a69d58e62fe8
#
_cell.length_a   1.000
_cell.length_b   1.000
_cell.length_c   1.000
_cell.angle_alpha   90.00
_cell.angle_beta   90.00
_cell.angle_gamma   90.00
#
_symmetry.space_group_name_H-M   'P 1'
#
loop_
_entity.id
_entity.type
_entity.pdbx_description
1 polymer ?
#
loop_
_entity_poly.entity_id
_entity_poly.type
_entity_poly.pdbx_seq_one_letter_code
_entity_poly.pdbx_strand_id
1 'polypeptide(L)'
;MISNCQKYLAILLTFICVIVLYPQSTYATEAISQRETIRVGFFEMDGYHMQDETGKRSGYGYDTLRLMASYWNVRFEYIGYDKSRGNMQKMLEDNKIDIGTSTHKTPDLEKKFDFSRPIGSNECMITVRNDNTSFVVQDYTTYNMHNFLSASK
;
A
#
# COMPACT_ATOMS: atom_id res chain seq x y z
N MET A 1 -13.53 66.55 15.35
CA MET A 1 -14.44 65.65 16.10
C MET A 1 -14.87 64.52 15.19
N ILE A 2 -14.37 63.31 15.40
CA ILE A 2 -14.73 62.14 14.60
C ILE A 2 -16.15 61.73 15.00
N SER A 3 -17.05 61.65 14.04
CA SER A 3 -18.48 61.35 14.31
C SER A 3 -18.58 59.95 14.94
N ASN A 4 -19.53 59.74 15.84
CA ASN A 4 -19.76 58.44 16.49
C ASN A 4 -19.97 57.32 15.48
N CYS A 5 -20.52 57.63 14.30
CA CYS A 5 -20.73 56.70 13.20
C CYS A 5 -19.40 56.17 12.61
N GLN A 6 -18.34 57.00 12.52
CA GLN A 6 -17.02 56.59 12.06
C GLN A 6 -16.29 55.68 13.06
N LYS A 7 -16.54 55.86 14.37
CA LYS A 7 -15.98 54.98 15.42
C LYS A 7 -16.58 53.58 15.34
N TYR A 8 -17.88 53.49 15.15
CA TYR A 8 -18.56 52.18 15.03
C TYR A 8 -18.18 51.46 13.73
N LEU A 9 -17.99 52.18 12.65
CA LEU A 9 -17.53 51.60 11.38
C LEU A 9 -16.09 51.03 11.50
N ALA A 10 -15.20 51.75 12.19
CA ALA A 10 -13.83 51.29 12.42
C ALA A 10 -13.81 50.03 13.31
N ILE A 11 -14.62 49.95 14.36
CA ILE A 11 -14.76 48.79 15.25
C ILE A 11 -15.31 47.61 14.47
N LEU A 12 -16.31 47.78 13.63
CA LEU A 12 -16.87 46.71 12.80
C LEU A 12 -15.84 46.16 11.81
N LEU A 13 -15.08 47.02 11.15
CA LEU A 13 -14.02 46.61 10.21
C LEU A 13 -12.90 45.85 10.91
N THR A 14 -12.48 46.23 12.11
CA THR A 14 -11.48 45.48 12.90
C THR A 14 -12.00 44.12 13.32
N PHE A 15 -13.27 44.00 13.66
CA PHE A 15 -13.89 42.71 14.03
C PHE A 15 -13.97 41.75 12.86
N ILE A 16 -14.32 42.25 11.66
CA ILE A 16 -14.31 41.45 10.42
C ILE A 16 -12.88 41.02 10.06
N CYS A 17 -11.88 41.85 10.16
CA CYS A 17 -10.49 41.50 9.92
C CYS A 17 -9.99 40.39 10.86
N VAL A 18 -10.37 40.41 12.14
CA VAL A 18 -9.98 39.37 13.10
C VAL A 18 -10.62 38.02 12.71
N ILE A 19 -11.86 37.99 12.27
CA ILE A 19 -12.53 36.74 11.87
C ILE A 19 -11.89 36.14 10.61
N VAL A 20 -11.46 36.96 9.64
CA VAL A 20 -10.83 36.51 8.39
C VAL A 20 -9.39 36.01 8.60
N LEU A 21 -8.71 36.53 9.62
CA LEU A 21 -7.33 36.13 9.95
C LEU A 21 -7.21 34.90 10.82
N TYR A 22 -8.30 34.31 11.31
CA TYR A 22 -8.21 33.02 12.01
C TYR A 22 -7.84 31.92 11.00
N PRO A 23 -6.69 31.24 11.17
CA PRO A 23 -6.27 30.20 10.25
C PRO A 23 -7.24 29.03 10.31
N GLN A 24 -7.90 28.75 9.19
CA GLN A 24 -8.79 27.58 9.02
C GLN A 24 -8.02 26.26 8.96
N SER A 25 -6.73 26.27 9.31
CA SER A 25 -5.83 25.15 9.18
C SER A 25 -6.09 24.01 10.18
N THR A 26 -6.84 24.27 11.25
CA THR A 26 -7.03 23.30 12.34
C THR A 26 -7.91 22.12 11.94
N TYR A 27 -8.94 22.35 11.12
CA TYR A 27 -9.91 21.31 10.77
C TYR A 27 -9.33 20.20 9.88
N ALA A 28 -8.40 20.53 8.98
CA ALA A 28 -7.78 19.55 8.10
C ALA A 28 -6.82 18.63 8.88
N THR A 29 -6.12 19.17 9.86
CA THR A 29 -5.18 18.41 10.71
C THR A 29 -5.90 17.46 11.65
N GLU A 30 -7.03 17.88 12.24
CA GLU A 30 -7.85 17.00 13.09
C GLU A 30 -8.51 15.87 12.28
N ALA A 31 -9.02 16.16 11.09
CA ALA A 31 -9.62 15.15 10.22
C ALA A 31 -8.61 14.06 9.78
N ILE A 32 -7.35 14.42 9.59
CA ILE A 32 -6.28 13.46 9.28
C ILE A 32 -5.89 12.65 10.53
N SER A 33 -5.89 13.26 11.70
CA SER A 33 -5.57 12.59 12.98
C SER A 33 -6.62 11.57 13.43
N GLN A 34 -7.87 11.69 12.96
CA GLN A 34 -8.96 10.78 13.31
C GLN A 34 -9.08 9.56 12.39
N ARG A 35 -8.29 9.49 11.29
CA ARG A 35 -8.32 8.32 10.40
C ARG A 35 -7.71 7.13 11.10
N GLU A 36 -8.39 6.00 11.02
CA GLU A 36 -7.85 4.71 11.43
C GLU A 36 -6.53 4.43 10.74
N THR A 37 -5.54 3.95 11.48
CA THR A 37 -4.24 3.57 10.95
C THR A 37 -4.18 2.06 10.82
N ILE A 38 -3.91 1.58 9.61
CA ILE A 38 -3.75 0.17 9.27
C ILE A 38 -2.28 -0.07 8.92
N ARG A 39 -1.66 -1.05 9.55
CA ARG A 39 -0.26 -1.43 9.35
C ARG A 39 -0.16 -2.37 8.16
N VAL A 40 0.62 -2.00 7.16
CA VAL A 40 0.77 -2.76 5.91
C VAL A 40 2.20 -3.25 5.76
N GLY A 41 2.36 -4.54 5.51
CA GLY A 41 3.66 -5.13 5.18
C GLY A 41 4.15 -4.61 3.84
N PHE A 42 5.29 -3.92 3.84
CA PHE A 42 5.89 -3.28 2.68
C PHE A 42 7.34 -3.73 2.56
N PHE A 43 7.56 -4.87 1.92
CA PHE A 43 8.90 -5.42 1.68
C PHE A 43 9.41 -5.02 0.30
N GLU A 44 10.73 -4.98 0.13
CA GLU A 44 11.35 -4.66 -1.14
C GLU A 44 10.99 -5.68 -2.22
N MET A 45 10.45 -5.18 -3.32
CA MET A 45 10.11 -5.96 -4.50
C MET A 45 10.10 -5.04 -5.71
N ASP A 46 11.01 -5.29 -6.65
CA ASP A 46 11.20 -4.46 -7.84
C ASP A 46 9.91 -4.27 -8.64
N GLY A 47 9.67 -3.03 -9.06
CA GLY A 47 8.44 -2.61 -9.76
C GLY A 47 7.18 -2.59 -8.90
N TYR A 48 7.15 -3.33 -7.78
CA TYR A 48 5.97 -3.49 -6.94
C TYR A 48 6.00 -2.61 -5.69
N HIS A 49 7.01 -2.81 -4.85
CA HIS A 49 7.29 -2.01 -3.67
C HIS A 49 8.72 -1.53 -3.70
N MET A 50 8.92 -0.26 -3.93
CA MET A 50 10.23 0.37 -3.99
C MET A 50 10.31 1.54 -3.04
N GLN A 51 11.50 1.77 -2.51
CA GLN A 51 11.81 2.95 -1.70
C GLN A 51 13.20 3.44 -2.08
N ASP A 52 13.32 4.71 -2.40
CA ASP A 52 14.62 5.33 -2.72
C ASP A 52 15.40 5.71 -1.45
N GLU A 53 16.62 6.21 -1.63
CA GLU A 53 17.52 6.62 -0.54
C GLU A 53 16.94 7.74 0.33
N THR A 54 15.97 8.50 -0.18
CA THR A 54 15.29 9.57 0.57
C THR A 54 14.09 9.04 1.36
N GLY A 55 13.75 7.75 1.22
CA GLY A 55 12.58 7.12 1.84
C GLY A 55 11.29 7.31 1.05
N LYS A 56 11.34 7.87 -0.17
CA LYS A 56 10.19 8.02 -1.04
C LYS A 56 9.79 6.67 -1.63
N ARG A 57 8.54 6.29 -1.42
CA ARG A 57 7.97 5.03 -1.90
C ARG A 57 7.38 5.15 -3.29
N SER A 58 7.47 4.07 -4.06
CA SER A 58 6.95 3.95 -5.42
C SER A 58 6.64 2.49 -5.77
N GLY A 59 6.11 2.26 -6.97
CA GLY A 59 5.75 0.95 -7.49
C GLY A 59 4.24 0.72 -7.53
N TYR A 60 3.81 -0.19 -8.42
CA TYR A 60 2.36 -0.37 -8.65
C TYR A 60 1.62 -0.91 -7.41
N GLY A 61 2.28 -1.70 -6.57
CA GLY A 61 1.70 -2.16 -5.30
C GLY A 61 1.50 -1.00 -4.33
N TYR A 62 2.47 -0.08 -4.26
CA TYR A 62 2.33 1.13 -3.46
C TYR A 62 1.20 2.03 -3.96
N ASP A 63 1.08 2.23 -5.28
CA ASP A 63 0.04 3.06 -5.85
C ASP A 63 -1.36 2.44 -5.64
N THR A 64 -1.48 1.12 -5.74
CA THR A 64 -2.70 0.38 -5.41
C THR A 64 -3.10 0.60 -3.94
N LEU A 65 -2.16 0.47 -3.01
CA LEU A 65 -2.40 0.70 -1.59
C LEU A 65 -2.83 2.16 -1.32
N ARG A 66 -2.19 3.13 -1.95
CA ARG A 66 -2.61 4.54 -1.83
C ARG A 66 -4.05 4.76 -2.28
N LEU A 67 -4.42 4.14 -3.39
CA LEU A 67 -5.79 4.20 -3.89
C LEU A 67 -6.77 3.56 -2.90
N MET A 68 -6.45 2.37 -2.38
CA MET A 68 -7.26 1.70 -1.35
C MET A 68 -7.42 2.58 -0.10
N ALA A 69 -6.33 3.16 0.40
CA ALA A 69 -6.38 4.05 1.57
C ALA A 69 -7.33 5.23 1.37
N SER A 70 -7.35 5.81 0.15
CA SER A 70 -8.25 6.91 -0.18
C SER A 70 -9.73 6.48 -0.20
N TYR A 71 -10.05 5.30 -0.73
CA TYR A 71 -11.40 4.76 -0.76
C TYR A 71 -11.92 4.37 0.62
N TRP A 72 -11.05 3.79 1.46
CA TRP A 72 -11.42 3.38 2.82
C TRP A 72 -11.37 4.51 3.83
N ASN A 73 -10.87 5.67 3.43
CA ASN A 73 -10.65 6.82 4.31
C ASN A 73 -9.78 6.49 5.53
N VAL A 74 -8.74 5.66 5.33
CA VAL A 74 -7.78 5.22 6.34
C VAL A 74 -6.39 5.78 6.05
N ARG A 75 -5.49 5.62 7.01
CA ARG A 75 -4.05 5.88 6.82
C ARG A 75 -3.30 4.56 6.87
N PHE A 76 -2.47 4.28 5.87
CA PHE A 76 -1.57 3.14 5.90
C PHE A 76 -0.22 3.52 6.50
N GLU A 77 0.24 2.70 7.43
CA GLU A 77 1.59 2.69 7.95
C GLU A 77 2.34 1.52 7.30
N TYR A 78 3.42 1.84 6.57
CA TYR A 78 4.19 0.85 5.81
C TYR A 78 5.35 0.35 6.66
N ILE A 79 5.41 -0.97 6.88
CA ILE A 79 6.34 -1.61 7.81
C ILE A 79 7.15 -2.70 7.09
N GLY A 80 8.46 -2.74 7.37
CA GLY A 80 9.31 -3.88 7.05
C GLY A 80 9.89 -3.88 5.66
N TYR A 81 10.25 -2.73 5.09
CA TYR A 81 10.90 -2.65 3.78
C TYR A 81 12.16 -3.52 3.69
N ASP A 82 12.92 -3.63 4.77
CA ASP A 82 14.13 -4.44 4.91
C ASP A 82 13.87 -5.93 5.16
N LYS A 83 12.61 -6.36 5.22
CA LYS A 83 12.24 -7.74 5.53
C LYS A 83 11.91 -8.52 4.25
N SER A 84 12.09 -9.83 4.32
CA SER A 84 11.67 -10.73 3.25
C SER A 84 10.16 -11.01 3.28
N ARG A 85 9.63 -11.54 2.18
CA ARG A 85 8.23 -11.98 2.09
C ARG A 85 7.85 -12.98 3.19
N GLY A 86 8.73 -13.94 3.52
CA GLY A 86 8.47 -14.91 4.59
C GLY A 86 8.33 -14.24 5.95
N ASN A 87 9.11 -13.19 6.21
CA ASN A 87 8.96 -12.40 7.42
C ASN A 87 7.63 -11.64 7.47
N MET A 88 7.09 -11.19 6.33
CA MET A 88 5.78 -10.52 6.30
C MET A 88 4.66 -11.46 6.75
N GLN A 89 4.66 -12.72 6.31
CA GLN A 89 3.67 -13.71 6.76
C GLN A 89 3.75 -13.91 8.29
N LYS A 90 4.98 -14.06 8.81
CA LYS A 90 5.17 -14.16 10.26
C LYS A 90 4.73 -12.91 11.00
N MET A 91 4.99 -11.73 10.46
CA MET A 91 4.55 -10.46 11.07
C MET A 91 3.02 -10.34 11.09
N LEU A 92 2.32 -10.89 10.09
CA LEU A 92 0.86 -10.97 10.06
C LEU A 92 0.35 -11.95 11.14
N GLU A 93 0.95 -13.13 11.26
CA GLU A 93 0.64 -14.12 12.34
C GLU A 93 0.87 -13.52 13.73
N ASP A 94 1.93 -12.74 13.90
CA ASP A 94 2.32 -12.10 15.17
C ASP A 94 1.53 -10.78 15.44
N ASN A 95 0.54 -10.43 14.63
CA ASN A 95 -0.21 -9.15 14.71
C ASN A 95 0.66 -7.88 14.66
N LYS A 96 1.81 -7.93 14.01
CA LYS A 96 2.71 -6.77 13.82
C LYS A 96 2.30 -5.93 12.63
N ILE A 97 1.62 -6.52 11.67
CA ILE A 97 0.96 -5.88 10.54
C ILE A 97 -0.47 -6.41 10.41
N ASP A 98 -1.34 -5.62 9.81
CA ASP A 98 -2.75 -5.93 9.62
C ASP A 98 -3.03 -6.44 8.20
N ILE A 99 -2.23 -6.00 7.23
CA ILE A 99 -2.35 -6.38 5.82
C ILE A 99 -0.99 -6.86 5.30
N GLY A 100 -0.96 -8.05 4.72
CA GLY A 100 0.14 -8.55 3.90
C GLY A 100 -0.17 -8.42 2.43
N THR A 101 0.83 -8.08 1.61
CA THR A 101 0.69 -7.90 0.17
C THR A 101 1.48 -8.95 -0.60
N SER A 102 1.20 -9.10 -1.92
CA SER A 102 1.95 -9.97 -2.84
C SER A 102 2.06 -11.43 -2.36
N THR A 103 1.02 -11.94 -1.73
CA THR A 103 0.96 -13.32 -1.25
C THR A 103 0.08 -14.14 -2.18
N HIS A 104 0.59 -15.30 -2.61
CA HIS A 104 -0.21 -16.26 -3.35
C HIS A 104 -1.17 -16.98 -2.40
N LYS A 105 -2.42 -17.07 -2.80
CA LYS A 105 -3.43 -17.84 -2.08
C LYS A 105 -3.15 -19.33 -2.24
N THR A 106 -2.92 -20.01 -1.13
CA THR A 106 -2.73 -21.46 -1.08
C THR A 106 -3.66 -22.08 -0.03
N PRO A 107 -4.01 -23.39 -0.14
CA PRO A 107 -4.90 -24.03 0.83
C PRO A 107 -4.40 -23.96 2.28
N ASP A 108 -3.08 -23.92 2.50
CA ASP A 108 -2.52 -23.84 3.85
C ASP A 108 -2.57 -22.41 4.40
N LEU A 109 -2.41 -21.41 3.55
CA LEU A 109 -2.52 -20.01 3.97
C LEU A 109 -3.98 -19.59 4.16
N GLU A 110 -4.93 -20.17 3.40
CA GLU A 110 -6.36 -19.95 3.61
C GLU A 110 -6.88 -20.42 4.97
N LYS A 111 -6.17 -21.36 5.61
CA LYS A 111 -6.50 -21.80 6.97
C LYS A 111 -6.13 -20.77 8.04
N LYS A 112 -5.26 -19.82 7.69
CA LYS A 112 -4.66 -18.87 8.63
C LYS A 112 -5.07 -17.41 8.36
N PHE A 113 -5.37 -17.07 7.11
CA PHE A 113 -5.58 -15.69 6.66
C PHE A 113 -6.77 -15.59 5.72
N ASP A 114 -7.45 -14.47 5.79
CA ASP A 114 -8.43 -14.05 4.81
C ASP A 114 -7.74 -13.41 3.60
N PHE A 115 -8.28 -13.65 2.42
CA PHE A 115 -7.73 -13.14 1.17
C PHE A 115 -8.72 -12.24 0.44
N SER A 116 -8.24 -11.12 -0.06
CA SER A 116 -8.97 -10.30 -1.02
C SER A 116 -9.13 -11.03 -2.37
N ARG A 117 -9.86 -10.41 -3.28
CA ARG A 117 -9.77 -10.78 -4.70
C ARG A 117 -8.34 -10.50 -5.20
N PRO A 118 -7.85 -11.26 -6.21
CA PRO A 118 -6.55 -11.00 -6.80
C PRO A 118 -6.44 -9.55 -7.28
N ILE A 119 -5.34 -8.88 -6.92
CA ILE A 119 -5.04 -7.51 -7.35
C ILE A 119 -4.13 -7.47 -8.58
N GLY A 120 -3.65 -8.63 -9.04
CA GLY A 120 -2.80 -8.78 -10.20
C GLY A 120 -2.52 -10.25 -10.51
N SER A 121 -1.91 -10.50 -11.65
CA SER A 121 -1.43 -11.82 -12.07
C SER A 121 0.01 -11.69 -12.55
N ASN A 122 0.80 -12.73 -12.34
CA ASN A 122 2.17 -12.83 -12.83
C ASN A 122 2.27 -14.05 -13.75
N GLU A 123 3.00 -13.88 -14.85
CA GLU A 123 3.43 -15.00 -15.67
C GLU A 123 4.77 -15.51 -15.15
N CYS A 124 4.88 -16.82 -14.95
CA CYS A 124 6.14 -17.47 -14.61
C CYS A 124 6.69 -18.16 -15.85
N MET A 125 7.92 -17.84 -16.21
CA MET A 125 8.64 -18.50 -17.30
C MET A 125 9.77 -19.36 -16.76
N ILE A 126 9.96 -20.54 -17.34
CA ILE A 126 11.13 -21.37 -17.08
C ILE A 126 12.14 -21.06 -18.17
N THR A 127 13.29 -20.53 -17.76
CA THR A 127 14.40 -20.28 -18.68
C THR A 127 15.36 -21.45 -18.62
N VAL A 128 15.66 -22.01 -19.77
CA VAL A 128 16.65 -23.08 -19.93
C VAL A 128 17.74 -22.60 -20.88
N ARG A 129 18.94 -23.21 -20.78
CA ARG A 129 20.04 -22.94 -21.68
C ARG A 129 19.70 -23.42 -23.10
N ASN A 130 20.03 -22.65 -24.14
CA ASN A 130 19.67 -22.93 -25.53
C ASN A 130 20.16 -24.28 -26.04
N ASP A 131 21.25 -24.81 -25.48
CA ASP A 131 21.82 -26.10 -25.83
C ASP A 131 21.24 -27.27 -25.02
N ASN A 132 20.26 -27.02 -24.16
CA ASN A 132 19.61 -28.05 -23.38
C ASN A 132 18.58 -28.80 -24.23
N THR A 133 18.91 -30.04 -24.58
CA THR A 133 18.08 -30.93 -25.38
C THR A 133 17.13 -31.80 -24.54
N SER A 134 17.21 -31.70 -23.20
CA SER A 134 16.38 -32.50 -22.29
C SER A 134 14.96 -31.99 -22.20
N PHE A 135 14.69 -30.75 -22.65
CA PHE A 135 13.37 -30.17 -22.68
C PHE A 135 12.90 -29.97 -24.11
N VAL A 136 11.87 -30.68 -24.52
CA VAL A 136 11.15 -30.38 -25.74
C VAL A 136 10.17 -29.26 -25.43
N VAL A 137 10.31 -28.12 -26.07
CA VAL A 137 9.33 -27.03 -26.00
C VAL A 137 8.06 -27.51 -26.72
N GLN A 138 7.13 -28.06 -25.97
CA GLN A 138 5.77 -28.23 -26.42
C GLN A 138 4.97 -27.02 -25.92
N ASP A 139 3.94 -26.64 -26.66
CA ASP A 139 3.09 -25.50 -26.34
C ASP A 139 2.27 -25.81 -25.08
N TYR A 140 2.80 -25.37 -23.93
CA TYR A 140 2.23 -25.65 -22.61
C TYR A 140 1.25 -24.55 -22.21
N THR A 141 0.01 -24.70 -22.58
CA THR A 141 -1.06 -23.80 -22.15
C THR A 141 -1.49 -23.99 -20.69
N THR A 142 -1.11 -25.10 -20.05
CA THR A 142 -1.45 -25.34 -18.63
C THR A 142 -0.52 -26.41 -18.03
N TYR A 143 0.51 -26.00 -17.30
CA TYR A 143 1.29 -26.94 -16.47
C TYR A 143 0.97 -26.76 -15.00
N ASN A 144 0.48 -27.84 -14.38
CA ASN A 144 0.45 -27.97 -12.94
C ASN A 144 1.88 -28.31 -12.47
N MET A 145 2.47 -27.50 -11.61
CA MET A 145 3.82 -27.68 -11.07
C MET A 145 4.06 -29.09 -10.48
N HIS A 146 3.00 -29.74 -10.02
CA HIS A 146 3.02 -31.12 -9.51
C HIS A 146 3.41 -32.14 -10.57
N ASN A 147 2.98 -31.95 -11.82
CA ASN A 147 3.29 -32.86 -12.92
C ASN A 147 4.72 -32.69 -13.45
N PHE A 148 5.29 -31.48 -13.33
CA PHE A 148 6.66 -31.20 -13.72
C PHE A 148 7.67 -31.91 -12.80
N LEU A 149 7.43 -31.91 -11.50
CA LEU A 149 8.32 -32.56 -10.51
C LEU A 149 8.22 -34.09 -10.56
N SER A 150 7.16 -34.67 -11.08
CA SER A 150 6.99 -36.12 -11.24
C SER A 150 7.63 -36.66 -12.53
N ALA A 151 7.84 -35.84 -13.53
CA ALA A 151 8.44 -36.24 -14.83
C ALA A 151 9.99 -36.20 -14.81
N SER A 152 10.61 -35.69 -13.75
CA SER A 152 12.08 -35.57 -13.61
C SER A 152 12.73 -36.70 -12.81
N LYS A 153 12.07 -37.88 -12.71
CA LYS A 153 12.65 -39.08 -12.12
C LYS A 153 13.10 -40.09 -13.15
#